data_d84bfd3da7ad010b222c5ed7bdd0f5d0
#
_entry.id   d84bfd3da7ad010b222c5ed7bdd0f5d0
#
_cell.length_a   1.000
_cell.length_b   1.000
_cell.length_c   1.000
_cell.angle_alpha   90.00
_cell.angle_beta   90.00
_cell.angle_gamma   90.00
#
_symmetry.space_group_name_H-M   'P 1'
#
loop_
_entity.id
_entity.type
_entity.pdbx_description
1 polymer ?
#
loop_
_entity_poly.entity_id
_entity_poly.type
_entity_poly.pdbx_seq_one_letter_code
_entity_poly.pdbx_strand_id
1 'polypeptide(L)'
;MSVLPGPSKLDFIPWDFTSEDHVQRAYLQRFACGWRWWELDDWVKANKAGKMMVYWLVLTDEVPDREAQVATHIARYPKESLPLTDTAPQSWLNTPRTPTNRPLNPIGHVALTLQSPQDLIPVGLDPGSTKAASIGKLYVSYALQSHGYGGLAMRAVETIAETQLGCDMCILDTIVEEFQMRRDVMERWYTAGGNPLPKISNQAWYIKMGYEIFHKDEKGYLHTHADDGSQEYLPVAYFRKMLR
;
A
#
# COMPACT_ATOMS: atom_id res chain seq x y z
N MET A 1 -19.77 -21.49 -11.64
CA MET A 1 -20.16 -21.32 -10.23
C MET A 1 -19.04 -20.48 -9.59
N SER A 2 -19.30 -19.22 -9.34
CA SER A 2 -18.38 -18.35 -8.60
C SER A 2 -18.37 -18.82 -7.15
N VAL A 3 -17.25 -19.39 -6.71
CA VAL A 3 -17.04 -19.67 -5.29
C VAL A 3 -16.92 -18.30 -4.62
N LEU A 4 -17.90 -17.93 -3.81
CA LEU A 4 -17.80 -16.76 -2.97
C LEU A 4 -16.52 -16.92 -2.15
N PRO A 5 -15.62 -15.95 -2.12
CA PRO A 5 -14.44 -16.02 -1.28
C PRO A 5 -14.91 -16.23 0.17
N GLY A 6 -14.28 -17.15 0.87
CA GLY A 6 -14.55 -17.38 2.29
C GLY A 6 -14.37 -16.09 3.10
N PRO A 7 -14.79 -16.07 4.37
CA PRO A 7 -14.75 -14.88 5.21
C PRO A 7 -13.34 -14.27 5.20
N SER A 8 -13.28 -12.98 4.84
CA SER A 8 -12.02 -12.25 4.73
C SER A 8 -11.54 -11.81 6.11
N LYS A 9 -10.25 -11.96 6.38
CA LYS A 9 -9.61 -11.42 7.59
C LYS A 9 -9.41 -9.91 7.56
N LEU A 10 -9.60 -9.27 6.40
CA LEU A 10 -9.44 -7.83 6.20
C LEU A 10 -10.65 -7.25 5.50
N ASP A 11 -11.11 -6.14 6.03
CA ASP A 11 -11.98 -5.19 5.35
C ASP A 11 -11.14 -4.11 4.68
N PHE A 12 -11.60 -3.67 3.51
CA PHE A 12 -11.00 -2.60 2.70
C PHE A 12 -11.93 -1.38 2.71
N ILE A 13 -11.66 -0.48 3.65
CA ILE A 13 -12.47 0.72 3.84
C ILE A 13 -11.85 1.87 3.05
N PRO A 14 -12.58 2.52 2.12
CA PRO A 14 -12.04 3.65 1.39
C PRO A 14 -11.60 4.78 2.31
N TRP A 15 -10.48 5.41 1.97
CA TRP A 15 -9.97 6.58 2.66
C TRP A 15 -10.86 7.80 2.36
N ASP A 16 -11.28 8.50 3.40
CA ASP A 16 -11.92 9.81 3.23
C ASP A 16 -10.84 10.90 3.19
N PHE A 17 -10.43 11.29 2.00
CA PHE A 17 -9.42 12.32 1.78
C PHE A 17 -9.92 13.74 2.12
N THR A 18 -11.19 13.92 2.49
CA THR A 18 -11.76 15.19 2.95
C THR A 18 -11.79 15.28 4.47
N SER A 19 -11.61 14.17 5.17
CA SER A 19 -11.54 14.12 6.63
C SER A 19 -10.12 14.37 7.13
N GLU A 20 -9.95 15.37 7.98
CA GLU A 20 -8.65 15.69 8.61
C GLU A 20 -8.12 14.50 9.41
N ASP A 21 -8.98 13.76 10.11
CA ASP A 21 -8.59 12.59 10.90
C ASP A 21 -8.01 11.49 10.02
N HIS A 22 -8.62 11.23 8.86
CA HIS A 22 -8.12 10.25 7.89
C HIS A 22 -6.79 10.68 7.29
N VAL A 23 -6.65 11.96 6.93
CA VAL A 23 -5.40 12.51 6.39
C VAL A 23 -4.29 12.43 7.45
N GLN A 24 -4.59 12.82 8.68
CA GLN A 24 -3.64 12.74 9.79
C GLN A 24 -3.23 11.28 10.09
N ARG A 25 -4.16 10.32 10.05
CA ARG A 25 -3.86 8.91 10.22
C ARG A 25 -2.95 8.38 9.11
N ALA A 26 -3.21 8.76 7.86
CA ALA A 26 -2.36 8.39 6.73
C ALA A 26 -0.93 8.94 6.90
N TYR A 27 -0.80 10.19 7.36
CA TYR A 27 0.49 10.78 7.70
C TYR A 27 1.24 9.97 8.77
N LEU A 28 0.57 9.64 9.89
CA LEU A 28 1.16 8.85 10.98
C LEU A 28 1.67 7.49 10.49
N GLN A 29 0.87 6.79 9.71
CA GLN A 29 1.25 5.48 9.16
C GLN A 29 2.37 5.58 8.13
N ARG A 30 2.38 6.61 7.28
CA ARG A 30 3.48 6.83 6.33
C ARG A 30 4.77 7.22 7.03
N PHE A 31 4.67 8.04 8.08
CA PHE A 31 5.81 8.38 8.92
C PHE A 31 6.37 7.13 9.63
N ALA A 32 5.50 6.28 10.20
CA ALA A 32 5.89 5.01 10.80
C ALA A 32 6.52 4.04 9.79
N CYS A 33 6.04 4.05 8.55
CA CYS A 33 6.61 3.30 7.43
C CYS A 33 8.01 3.78 7.04
N GLY A 34 8.33 5.05 7.31
CA GLY A 34 9.60 5.68 6.93
C GLY A 34 9.72 6.01 5.44
N TRP A 35 8.64 5.91 4.67
CA TRP A 35 8.70 6.01 3.21
C TRP A 35 7.79 7.09 2.64
N ARG A 36 8.39 8.17 2.04
CA ARG A 36 7.73 9.21 1.22
C ARG A 36 6.46 9.79 1.87
N TRP A 37 6.49 10.06 3.17
CA TRP A 37 5.38 10.62 3.95
C TRP A 37 5.01 12.05 3.52
N TRP A 38 5.92 12.75 2.84
CA TRP A 38 5.71 14.10 2.31
C TRP A 38 4.84 14.15 1.05
N GLU A 39 4.51 13.01 0.43
CA GLU A 39 3.66 12.95 -0.77
C GLU A 39 2.15 12.98 -0.48
N LEU A 40 1.75 13.13 0.77
CA LEU A 40 0.35 12.97 1.15
C LEU A 40 -0.59 13.96 0.44
N ASP A 41 -0.13 15.20 0.20
CA ASP A 41 -0.88 16.19 -0.57
C ASP A 41 -1.14 15.74 -2.01
N ASP A 42 -0.20 15.03 -2.61
CA ASP A 42 -0.36 14.50 -3.97
C ASP A 42 -1.34 13.31 -3.97
N TRP A 43 -1.39 12.54 -2.87
CA TRP A 43 -2.42 11.51 -2.72
C TRP A 43 -3.82 12.11 -2.66
N VAL A 44 -4.00 13.20 -1.89
CA VAL A 44 -5.28 13.93 -1.83
C VAL A 44 -5.69 14.42 -3.22
N LYS A 45 -4.77 15.04 -3.97
CA LYS A 45 -5.02 15.49 -5.35
C LYS A 45 -5.40 14.35 -6.29
N ALA A 46 -4.67 13.23 -6.22
CA ALA A 46 -4.92 12.06 -7.07
C ALA A 46 -6.26 11.37 -6.74
N ASN A 47 -6.64 11.30 -5.45
CA ASN A 47 -7.94 10.80 -5.04
C ASN A 47 -9.07 11.72 -5.52
N LYS A 48 -8.94 13.03 -5.35
CA LYS A 48 -9.89 14.03 -5.87
C LYS A 48 -10.11 13.89 -7.38
N ALA A 49 -9.05 13.62 -8.12
CA ALA A 49 -9.10 13.42 -9.56
C ALA A 49 -9.67 12.03 -9.97
N GLY A 50 -9.99 11.16 -9.02
CA GLY A 50 -10.45 9.78 -9.29
C GLY A 50 -9.36 8.88 -9.87
N LYS A 51 -8.08 9.28 -9.84
CA LYS A 51 -6.96 8.50 -10.38
C LYS A 51 -6.43 7.47 -9.39
N MET A 52 -6.52 7.76 -8.11
CA MET A 52 -6.04 6.91 -7.02
C MET A 52 -7.17 6.65 -6.03
N MET A 53 -7.18 5.47 -5.43
CA MET A 53 -7.95 5.17 -4.23
C MET A 53 -7.02 4.52 -3.21
N VAL A 54 -7.04 5.05 -1.98
CA VAL A 54 -6.40 4.43 -0.83
C VAL A 54 -7.45 3.68 -0.02
N TYR A 55 -7.11 2.47 0.39
CA TYR A 55 -7.94 1.65 1.28
C TYR A 55 -7.24 1.46 2.61
N TRP A 56 -7.98 1.67 3.68
CA TRP A 56 -7.60 1.21 5.00
C TRP A 56 -7.72 -0.31 5.09
N LEU A 57 -6.74 -0.93 5.71
CA LEU A 57 -6.75 -2.35 6.08
C LEU A 57 -7.27 -2.47 7.51
N VAL A 58 -8.43 -3.06 7.69
CA VAL A 58 -9.10 -3.19 8.99
C VAL A 58 -9.32 -4.67 9.27
N LEU A 59 -8.98 -5.13 10.47
CA LEU A 59 -9.22 -6.51 10.87
C LEU A 59 -10.72 -6.76 11.05
N THR A 60 -11.23 -7.82 10.44
CA THR A 60 -12.62 -8.27 10.60
C THR A 60 -12.82 -9.09 11.88
N ASP A 61 -14.06 -9.34 12.23
CA ASP A 61 -14.40 -10.19 13.39
C ASP A 61 -14.01 -11.68 13.19
N GLU A 62 -13.67 -12.06 11.93
CA GLU A 62 -13.14 -13.40 11.60
C GLU A 62 -11.68 -13.62 12.01
N VAL A 63 -11.01 -12.57 12.47
CA VAL A 63 -9.62 -12.68 12.94
C VAL A 63 -9.64 -13.16 14.39
N PRO A 64 -9.10 -14.35 14.68
CA PRO A 64 -8.89 -14.76 16.07
C PRO A 64 -8.02 -13.72 16.79
N ASP A 65 -8.34 -13.41 18.02
CA ASP A 65 -7.59 -12.44 18.85
C ASP A 65 -7.52 -11.02 18.23
N ARG A 66 -8.52 -10.62 17.42
CA ARG A 66 -8.61 -9.31 16.77
C ARG A 66 -8.33 -8.17 17.74
N GLU A 67 -8.97 -8.18 18.90
CA GLU A 67 -8.81 -7.12 19.91
C GLU A 67 -7.37 -7.06 20.45
N ALA A 68 -6.76 -8.21 20.72
CA ALA A 68 -5.37 -8.28 21.17
C ALA A 68 -4.40 -7.79 20.09
N GLN A 69 -4.66 -8.08 18.81
CA GLN A 69 -3.86 -7.60 17.71
C GLN A 69 -3.99 -6.08 17.53
N VAL A 70 -5.20 -5.53 17.61
CA VAL A 70 -5.43 -4.07 17.60
C VAL A 70 -4.73 -3.42 18.78
N ALA A 71 -4.83 -3.99 19.99
CA ALA A 71 -4.12 -3.49 21.16
C ALA A 71 -2.60 -3.51 20.98
N THR A 72 -2.04 -4.54 20.35
CA THR A 72 -0.61 -4.64 20.03
C THR A 72 -0.19 -3.55 19.05
N HIS A 73 -1.01 -3.27 18.03
CA HIS A 73 -0.78 -2.17 17.10
C HIS A 73 -0.79 -0.82 17.82
N ILE A 74 -1.81 -0.54 18.66
CA ILE A 74 -1.96 0.72 19.40
C ILE A 74 -0.82 0.89 20.42
N ALA A 75 -0.41 -0.17 21.09
CA ALA A 75 0.73 -0.11 22.02
C ALA A 75 2.02 0.36 21.35
N ARG A 76 2.25 -0.05 20.10
CA ARG A 76 3.38 0.41 19.31
C ARG A 76 3.19 1.82 18.75
N TYR A 77 1.97 2.19 18.39
CA TYR A 77 1.60 3.47 17.77
C TYR A 77 0.52 4.19 18.57
N PRO A 78 0.83 4.72 19.76
CA PRO A 78 -0.17 5.32 20.67
C PRO A 78 -0.95 6.49 20.06
N LYS A 79 -0.35 7.21 19.11
CA LYS A 79 -1.01 8.29 18.36
C LYS A 79 -2.15 7.80 17.45
N GLU A 80 -2.23 6.49 17.22
CA GLU A 80 -3.29 5.85 16.43
C GLU A 80 -4.41 5.24 17.29
N SER A 81 -4.42 5.50 18.61
CA SER A 81 -5.38 4.91 19.56
C SER A 81 -6.83 5.34 19.35
N LEU A 82 -7.08 6.54 18.85
CA LEU A 82 -8.43 6.99 18.55
C LEU A 82 -8.93 6.33 17.26
N PRO A 83 -10.07 5.61 17.28
CA PRO A 83 -10.64 5.06 16.06
C PRO A 83 -10.97 6.14 15.05
N LEU A 84 -10.80 5.85 13.77
CA LEU A 84 -11.41 6.63 12.69
C LEU A 84 -12.89 6.26 12.57
N THR A 85 -13.65 7.08 11.86
CA THR A 85 -15.04 6.76 11.48
C THR A 85 -15.10 6.57 9.96
N ASP A 86 -15.77 5.54 9.48
CA ASP A 86 -16.01 5.35 8.05
C ASP A 86 -16.95 6.43 7.52
N THR A 87 -16.39 7.50 6.99
CA THR A 87 -17.11 8.67 6.45
C THR A 87 -16.95 8.83 4.94
N ALA A 88 -16.17 7.97 4.27
CA ALA A 88 -15.87 8.10 2.85
C ALA A 88 -17.13 7.98 1.98
N PRO A 89 -17.58 9.06 1.31
CA PRO A 89 -18.79 9.03 0.49
C PRO A 89 -18.57 8.44 -0.90
N GLN A 90 -17.33 8.10 -1.21
CA GLN A 90 -16.92 7.59 -2.50
C GLN A 90 -16.02 6.37 -2.34
N SER A 91 -16.06 5.51 -3.33
CA SER A 91 -15.10 4.44 -3.54
C SER A 91 -14.33 4.68 -4.85
N TRP A 92 -13.93 3.64 -5.52
CA TRP A 92 -13.14 3.71 -6.74
C TRP A 92 -13.79 4.56 -7.84
N LEU A 93 -12.97 5.32 -8.58
CA LEU A 93 -13.40 6.21 -9.69
C LEU A 93 -14.53 7.17 -9.30
N ASN A 94 -14.48 7.69 -8.07
CA ASN A 94 -15.53 8.56 -7.53
C ASN A 94 -16.93 7.90 -7.53
N THR A 95 -16.99 6.57 -7.50
CA THR A 95 -18.26 5.84 -7.40
C THR A 95 -18.91 6.17 -6.06
N PRO A 96 -20.15 6.70 -6.04
CA PRO A 96 -20.84 7.00 -4.80
C PRO A 96 -21.02 5.75 -3.91
N ARG A 97 -20.85 5.92 -2.62
CA ARG A 97 -21.16 4.90 -1.61
C ARG A 97 -21.84 5.55 -0.41
N THR A 98 -22.55 4.74 0.34
CA THR A 98 -23.06 5.16 1.65
C THR A 98 -22.05 4.77 2.72
N PRO A 99 -21.45 5.72 3.44
CA PRO A 99 -20.56 5.42 4.57
C PRO A 99 -21.30 4.65 5.65
N THR A 100 -20.61 3.76 6.33
CA THR A 100 -21.22 2.99 7.44
C THR A 100 -21.31 3.78 8.73
N ASN A 101 -20.53 4.84 8.87
CA ASN A 101 -20.34 5.64 10.08
C ASN A 101 -19.89 4.80 11.31
N ARG A 102 -19.31 3.63 11.06
CA ARG A 102 -18.77 2.77 12.12
C ARG A 102 -17.34 3.15 12.46
N PRO A 103 -16.94 2.98 13.73
CA PRO A 103 -15.55 3.14 14.12
C PRO A 103 -14.67 2.05 13.50
N LEU A 104 -13.45 2.42 13.13
CA LEU A 104 -12.46 1.51 12.58
C LEU A 104 -11.05 1.83 13.09
N ASN A 105 -10.23 0.79 13.28
CA ASN A 105 -8.83 0.89 13.65
C ASN A 105 -7.98 0.34 12.49
N PRO A 106 -7.49 1.19 11.59
CA PRO A 106 -6.68 0.74 10.47
C PRO A 106 -5.33 0.21 10.95
N ILE A 107 -4.99 -1.00 10.57
CA ILE A 107 -3.66 -1.60 10.82
C ILE A 107 -2.68 -1.36 9.69
N GLY A 108 -3.10 -0.66 8.66
CA GLY A 108 -2.32 -0.35 7.46
C GLY A 108 -3.18 0.23 6.36
N HIS A 109 -2.58 0.40 5.20
CA HIS A 109 -3.25 0.91 4.00
C HIS A 109 -2.59 0.36 2.73
N VAL A 110 -3.32 0.44 1.62
CA VAL A 110 -2.82 0.15 0.28
C VAL A 110 -3.50 1.09 -0.71
N ALA A 111 -2.78 1.50 -1.74
CA ALA A 111 -3.33 2.32 -2.81
C ALA A 111 -3.37 1.57 -4.13
N LEU A 112 -4.40 1.88 -4.92
CA LEU A 112 -4.57 1.44 -6.29
C LEU A 112 -4.69 2.68 -7.17
N THR A 113 -3.89 2.77 -8.23
CA THR A 113 -3.86 3.90 -9.17
C THR A 113 -4.09 3.39 -10.58
N LEU A 114 -5.14 3.88 -11.24
CA LEU A 114 -5.38 3.55 -12.64
C LEU A 114 -4.33 4.22 -13.51
N GLN A 115 -3.67 3.45 -14.35
CA GLN A 115 -2.63 3.95 -15.24
C GLN A 115 -3.22 4.42 -16.55
N SER A 116 -2.80 5.60 -17.00
CA SER A 116 -3.03 6.04 -18.37
C SER A 116 -1.95 5.44 -19.29
N PRO A 117 -2.18 5.38 -20.61
CA PRO A 117 -1.14 4.96 -21.56
C PRO A 117 0.16 5.76 -21.42
N GLN A 118 0.06 7.05 -21.09
CA GLN A 118 1.22 7.93 -20.92
C GLN A 118 2.06 7.58 -19.68
N ASP A 119 1.43 7.00 -18.65
CA ASP A 119 2.12 6.57 -17.41
C ASP A 119 2.94 5.28 -17.64
N LEU A 120 2.59 4.48 -18.65
CA LEU A 120 3.23 3.19 -18.93
C LEU A 120 4.50 3.33 -19.78
N ILE A 121 4.56 4.33 -20.67
CA ILE A 121 5.69 4.56 -21.59
C ILE A 121 7.01 4.77 -20.86
N PRO A 122 7.09 5.63 -19.80
CA PRO A 122 8.36 5.88 -19.10
C PRO A 122 8.95 4.64 -18.44
N VAL A 123 8.11 3.67 -18.09
CA VAL A 123 8.56 2.41 -17.48
C VAL A 123 8.79 1.29 -18.49
N GLY A 124 8.72 1.60 -19.79
CA GLY A 124 9.03 0.66 -20.87
C GLY A 124 7.90 -0.32 -21.21
N LEU A 125 6.66 -0.01 -20.84
CA LEU A 125 5.49 -0.78 -21.24
C LEU A 125 4.85 -0.16 -22.48
N ASP A 126 4.55 -1.00 -23.46
CA ASP A 126 3.71 -0.59 -24.57
C ASP A 126 2.29 -0.31 -24.06
N PRO A 127 1.78 0.91 -24.22
CA PRO A 127 0.45 1.25 -23.75
C PRO A 127 -0.66 0.45 -24.45
N GLY A 128 -0.46 -0.03 -25.66
CA GLY A 128 -1.38 -0.91 -26.42
C GLY A 128 -2.85 -0.80 -26.04
N SER A 129 -3.55 -1.91 -25.98
CA SER A 129 -4.92 -2.03 -25.45
C SER A 129 -4.97 -2.52 -23.99
N THR A 130 -3.84 -2.76 -23.36
CA THR A 130 -3.77 -3.32 -21.99
C THR A 130 -4.12 -2.25 -20.96
N LYS A 131 -5.15 -2.52 -20.17
CA LYS A 131 -5.55 -1.68 -19.06
C LYS A 131 -4.82 -2.11 -17.79
N ALA A 132 -4.07 -1.20 -17.20
CA ALA A 132 -3.23 -1.48 -16.05
C ALA A 132 -3.62 -0.64 -14.82
N ALA A 133 -3.45 -1.23 -13.65
CA ALA A 133 -3.49 -0.52 -12.38
C ALA A 133 -2.16 -0.68 -11.65
N SER A 134 -1.67 0.40 -11.05
CA SER A 134 -0.50 0.36 -10.17
C SER A 134 -0.93 0.13 -8.74
N ILE A 135 -0.36 -0.88 -8.09
CA ILE A 135 -0.50 -1.12 -6.65
C ILE A 135 0.67 -0.44 -5.95
N GLY A 136 0.38 0.44 -5.03
CA GLY A 136 1.41 1.17 -4.31
C GLY A 136 1.04 1.48 -2.87
N LYS A 137 1.94 2.17 -2.18
CA LYS A 137 1.69 2.67 -0.83
C LYS A 137 1.27 1.58 0.17
N LEU A 138 1.60 0.32 -0.09
CA LEU A 138 1.27 -0.78 0.83
C LEU A 138 2.06 -0.62 2.13
N TYR A 139 1.33 -0.57 3.21
CA TYR A 139 1.86 -0.60 4.57
C TYR A 139 0.99 -1.49 5.45
N VAL A 140 1.63 -2.36 6.20
CA VAL A 140 1.01 -3.09 7.32
C VAL A 140 1.83 -2.78 8.55
N SER A 141 1.16 -2.46 9.65
CA SER A 141 1.79 -2.18 10.94
C SER A 141 2.92 -3.15 11.24
N TYR A 142 4.10 -2.64 11.58
CA TYR A 142 5.24 -3.47 11.94
C TYR A 142 4.95 -4.38 13.15
N ALA A 143 4.00 -3.99 14.02
CA ALA A 143 3.54 -4.81 15.14
C ALA A 143 2.78 -6.07 14.68
N LEU A 144 2.24 -6.07 13.46
CA LEU A 144 1.39 -7.13 12.90
C LEU A 144 1.97 -7.76 11.63
N GLN A 145 3.23 -7.52 11.33
CA GLN A 145 3.90 -8.22 10.23
C GLN A 145 3.99 -9.72 10.50
N SER A 146 4.16 -10.49 9.43
CA SER A 146 4.20 -11.97 9.47
C SER A 146 2.86 -12.68 9.74
N HIS A 147 1.74 -11.95 9.91
CA HIS A 147 0.39 -12.52 9.98
C HIS A 147 -0.26 -12.76 8.60
N GLY A 148 0.45 -12.48 7.51
CA GLY A 148 -0.04 -12.68 6.14
C GLY A 148 -0.92 -11.54 5.61
N TYR A 149 -1.14 -10.47 6.36
CA TYR A 149 -2.04 -9.36 5.97
C TYR A 149 -1.60 -8.64 4.70
N GLY A 150 -0.29 -8.46 4.48
CA GLY A 150 0.22 -7.88 3.22
C GLY A 150 -0.20 -8.69 2.00
N GLY A 151 -0.08 -10.02 2.08
CA GLY A 151 -0.51 -10.90 0.98
C GLY A 151 -2.02 -10.91 0.76
N LEU A 152 -2.81 -10.78 1.83
CA LEU A 152 -4.27 -10.61 1.72
C LEU A 152 -4.61 -9.27 1.05
N ALA A 153 -3.93 -8.19 1.45
CA ALA A 153 -4.13 -6.87 0.87
C ALA A 153 -3.83 -6.87 -0.63
N MET A 154 -2.71 -7.43 -1.05
CA MET A 154 -2.36 -7.52 -2.47
C MET A 154 -3.41 -8.26 -3.28
N ARG A 155 -3.80 -9.48 -2.85
CA ARG A 155 -4.83 -10.26 -3.57
C ARG A 155 -6.16 -9.52 -3.68
N ALA A 156 -6.58 -8.80 -2.64
CA ALA A 156 -7.83 -8.07 -2.67
C ALA A 156 -7.78 -6.90 -3.68
N VAL A 157 -6.69 -6.12 -3.70
CA VAL A 157 -6.58 -5.01 -4.67
C VAL A 157 -6.35 -5.52 -6.09
N GLU A 158 -5.70 -6.67 -6.30
CA GLU A 158 -5.65 -7.36 -7.59
C GLU A 158 -7.07 -7.74 -8.06
N THR A 159 -7.89 -8.31 -7.18
CA THR A 159 -9.30 -8.63 -7.48
C THR A 159 -10.10 -7.37 -7.80
N ILE A 160 -9.92 -6.28 -7.05
CA ILE A 160 -10.58 -5.00 -7.36
C ILE A 160 -10.14 -4.49 -8.74
N ALA A 161 -8.85 -4.51 -9.03
CA ALA A 161 -8.31 -4.09 -10.32
C ALA A 161 -8.93 -4.89 -11.48
N GLU A 162 -9.03 -6.21 -11.35
CA GLU A 162 -9.62 -7.08 -12.36
C GLU A 162 -11.13 -6.87 -12.49
N THR A 163 -11.88 -7.04 -11.39
CA THR A 163 -13.35 -7.19 -11.44
C THR A 163 -14.10 -5.87 -11.45
N GLN A 164 -13.58 -4.84 -10.79
CA GLN A 164 -14.25 -3.54 -10.69
C GLN A 164 -13.69 -2.52 -11.69
N LEU A 165 -12.39 -2.62 -12.00
CA LEU A 165 -11.76 -1.69 -12.93
C LEU A 165 -11.58 -2.27 -14.33
N GLY A 166 -11.74 -3.59 -14.50
CA GLY A 166 -11.51 -4.28 -15.77
C GLY A 166 -10.07 -4.16 -16.25
N CYS A 167 -9.11 -4.14 -15.30
CA CYS A 167 -7.70 -4.16 -15.64
C CYS A 167 -7.25 -5.57 -16.02
N ASP A 168 -6.35 -5.65 -16.99
CA ASP A 168 -5.75 -6.89 -17.45
C ASP A 168 -4.46 -7.19 -16.68
N MET A 169 -3.87 -6.17 -16.06
CA MET A 169 -2.55 -6.22 -15.46
C MET A 169 -2.45 -5.32 -14.22
N CYS A 170 -1.76 -5.81 -13.21
CA CYS A 170 -1.24 -4.98 -12.13
C CYS A 170 0.25 -4.73 -12.33
N ILE A 171 0.67 -3.49 -12.05
CA ILE A 171 2.08 -3.10 -11.97
C ILE A 171 2.41 -2.59 -10.57
N LEU A 172 3.65 -2.66 -10.20
CA LEU A 172 4.20 -2.06 -8.98
C LEU A 172 5.69 -1.85 -9.14
N ASP A 173 6.27 -1.13 -8.20
CA ASP A 173 7.69 -0.89 -8.13
C ASP A 173 8.20 -1.01 -6.69
N THR A 174 9.46 -1.37 -6.54
CA THR A 174 10.15 -1.40 -5.25
C THR A 174 11.66 -1.27 -5.45
N ILE A 175 12.35 -0.97 -4.36
CA ILE A 175 13.82 -0.95 -4.32
C ILE A 175 14.35 -2.34 -4.68
N VAL A 176 15.41 -2.40 -5.48
CA VAL A 176 16.06 -3.66 -5.83
C VAL A 176 16.62 -4.36 -4.58
N GLU A 177 16.60 -5.70 -4.61
CA GLU A 177 17.02 -6.53 -3.49
C GLU A 177 18.46 -6.24 -3.05
N GLU A 178 19.35 -6.11 -4.02
CA GLU A 178 20.78 -5.88 -3.78
C GLU A 178 21.04 -4.59 -3.00
N PHE A 179 20.20 -3.58 -3.16
CA PHE A 179 20.25 -2.35 -2.40
C PHE A 179 19.56 -2.47 -1.05
N GLN A 180 18.29 -2.95 -1.04
CA GLN A 180 17.48 -3.04 0.19
C GLN A 180 18.14 -3.88 1.26
N MET A 181 18.80 -4.99 0.87
CA MET A 181 19.41 -5.96 1.80
C MET A 181 20.84 -5.62 2.18
N ARG A 182 21.37 -4.47 1.78
CA ARG A 182 22.66 -3.97 2.27
C ARG A 182 22.59 -3.73 3.76
N ARG A 183 23.68 -4.06 4.47
CA ARG A 183 23.73 -3.96 5.92
C ARG A 183 23.48 -2.53 6.41
N ASP A 184 24.13 -1.53 5.81
CA ASP A 184 23.96 -0.11 6.14
C ASP A 184 22.53 0.39 5.92
N VAL A 185 21.87 -0.04 4.84
CA VAL A 185 20.47 0.27 4.54
C VAL A 185 19.53 -0.39 5.56
N MET A 186 19.78 -1.65 5.90
CA MET A 186 18.99 -2.38 6.89
C MET A 186 19.11 -1.76 8.28
N GLU A 187 20.31 -1.36 8.69
CA GLU A 187 20.56 -0.67 9.94
C GLU A 187 19.83 0.68 9.97
N ARG A 188 19.90 1.48 8.91
CA ARG A 188 19.31 2.82 8.82
C ARG A 188 17.79 2.79 8.75
N TRP A 189 17.21 1.93 7.91
CA TRP A 189 15.77 1.95 7.65
C TRP A 189 14.93 1.13 8.64
N TYR A 190 15.52 0.12 9.24
CA TYR A 190 14.79 -0.77 10.15
C TYR A 190 15.29 -0.67 11.58
N THR A 191 16.56 -0.97 11.82
CA THR A 191 17.10 -1.07 13.19
C THR A 191 17.04 0.27 13.92
N ALA A 192 17.42 1.37 13.27
CA ALA A 192 17.40 2.71 13.87
C ALA A 192 16.00 3.13 14.30
N GLY A 193 14.94 2.73 13.56
CA GLY A 193 13.54 2.95 13.88
C GLY A 193 12.94 1.91 14.83
N GLY A 194 13.71 0.95 15.32
CA GLY A 194 13.22 -0.17 16.14
C GLY A 194 12.28 -1.10 15.38
N ASN A 195 12.36 -1.13 14.05
CA ASN A 195 11.53 -1.97 13.20
C ASN A 195 12.16 -3.36 13.02
N PRO A 196 11.35 -4.41 12.87
CA PRO A 196 11.88 -5.74 12.62
C PRO A 196 12.60 -5.79 11.27
N LEU A 197 13.75 -6.49 11.25
CA LEU A 197 14.46 -6.73 10.00
C LEU A 197 13.62 -7.61 9.06
N PRO A 198 13.53 -7.28 7.76
CA PRO A 198 12.82 -8.12 6.80
C PRO A 198 13.56 -9.44 6.62
N LYS A 199 12.81 -10.55 6.60
CA LYS A 199 13.37 -11.90 6.34
C LYS A 199 13.72 -12.11 4.87
N ILE A 200 13.06 -11.40 3.99
CA ILE A 200 13.27 -11.38 2.54
C ILE A 200 13.08 -9.95 2.05
N SER A 201 13.67 -9.61 0.93
CA SER A 201 13.43 -8.31 0.29
C SER A 201 11.99 -8.17 -0.20
N ASN A 202 11.54 -6.92 -0.39
CA ASN A 202 10.26 -6.66 -1.04
C ASN A 202 10.25 -7.24 -2.46
N GLN A 203 11.34 -7.11 -3.20
CA GLN A 203 11.51 -7.70 -4.53
C GLN A 203 11.24 -9.20 -4.52
N ALA A 204 11.93 -9.97 -3.64
CA ALA A 204 11.74 -11.41 -3.54
C ALA A 204 10.32 -11.77 -3.08
N TRP A 205 9.70 -10.94 -2.25
CA TRP A 205 8.33 -11.14 -1.81
C TRP A 205 7.32 -10.99 -2.96
N TYR A 206 7.46 -9.95 -3.81
CA TYR A 206 6.60 -9.76 -4.97
C TYR A 206 6.77 -10.88 -6.02
N ILE A 207 8.01 -11.35 -6.24
CA ILE A 207 8.27 -12.51 -7.11
C ILE A 207 7.49 -13.74 -6.60
N LYS A 208 7.52 -14.02 -5.28
CA LYS A 208 6.73 -15.11 -4.69
C LYS A 208 5.22 -14.94 -4.85
N MET A 209 4.74 -13.75 -5.05
CA MET A 209 3.34 -13.44 -5.34
C MET A 209 2.97 -13.55 -6.82
N GLY A 210 3.92 -13.94 -7.68
CA GLY A 210 3.70 -14.13 -9.11
C GLY A 210 3.92 -12.88 -9.95
N TYR A 211 4.58 -11.86 -9.39
CA TYR A 211 5.02 -10.72 -10.18
C TYR A 211 6.34 -11.03 -10.89
N GLU A 212 6.50 -10.52 -12.09
CA GLU A 212 7.75 -10.58 -12.84
C GLU A 212 8.36 -9.20 -13.03
N ILE A 213 9.69 -9.10 -12.95
CA ILE A 213 10.42 -7.86 -13.23
C ILE A 213 10.44 -7.66 -14.75
N PHE A 214 10.03 -6.48 -15.22
CA PHE A 214 10.09 -6.13 -16.63
C PHE A 214 11.04 -4.96 -16.91
N HIS A 215 11.38 -4.15 -15.89
CA HIS A 215 12.30 -3.03 -16.03
C HIS A 215 13.05 -2.78 -14.72
N LYS A 216 14.28 -2.26 -14.82
CA LYS A 216 15.05 -1.75 -13.67
C LYS A 216 15.59 -0.38 -14.02
N ASP A 217 15.61 0.52 -13.04
CA ASP A 217 16.18 1.88 -13.15
C ASP A 217 17.13 2.11 -11.99
N GLU A 218 18.41 2.36 -12.29
CA GLU A 218 19.44 2.63 -11.28
C GLU A 218 19.22 3.94 -10.50
N LYS A 219 18.40 4.84 -11.02
CA LYS A 219 18.06 6.14 -10.44
C LYS A 219 16.56 6.35 -10.31
N GLY A 220 15.81 5.27 -10.04
CA GLY A 220 14.35 5.27 -10.06
C GLY A 220 13.71 6.18 -9.00
N TYR A 221 14.31 6.31 -7.81
CA TYR A 221 13.82 7.25 -6.79
C TYR A 221 14.92 8.19 -6.31
N LEU A 222 14.62 9.49 -6.27
CA LEU A 222 15.37 10.42 -5.44
C LEU A 222 14.82 10.33 -4.03
N HIS A 223 15.63 9.83 -3.11
CA HIS A 223 15.27 9.66 -1.69
C HIS A 223 15.97 10.72 -0.85
N THR A 224 15.24 11.31 0.09
CA THR A 224 15.78 12.21 1.12
C THR A 224 15.72 11.50 2.45
N HIS A 225 16.87 11.33 3.07
CA HIS A 225 16.96 10.70 4.38
C HIS A 225 16.47 11.64 5.48
N ALA A 226 15.59 11.12 6.37
CA ALA A 226 14.95 11.93 7.40
C ALA A 226 15.89 12.30 8.56
N ASP A 227 16.98 11.57 8.75
CA ASP A 227 17.93 11.73 9.84
C ASP A 227 18.95 12.86 9.60
N ASP A 228 19.39 13.05 8.35
CA ASP A 228 20.44 14.02 8.02
C ASP A 228 20.11 14.91 6.81
N GLY A 229 18.97 14.70 6.15
CA GLY A 229 18.54 15.45 4.97
C GLY A 229 19.35 15.15 3.70
N SER A 230 20.28 14.19 3.74
CA SER A 230 21.04 13.79 2.56
C SER A 230 20.15 13.17 1.49
N GLN A 231 20.56 13.30 0.23
CA GLN A 231 19.81 12.77 -0.90
C GLN A 231 20.63 11.75 -1.67
N GLU A 232 20.01 10.67 -2.07
CA GLU A 232 20.57 9.67 -2.96
C GLU A 232 19.54 9.13 -3.95
N TYR A 233 20.01 8.68 -5.10
CA TYR A 233 19.18 7.92 -6.03
C TYR A 233 19.16 6.45 -5.63
N LEU A 234 17.95 5.90 -5.53
CA LEU A 234 17.74 4.50 -5.19
C LEU A 234 17.40 3.71 -6.45
N PRO A 235 18.03 2.55 -6.65
CA PRO A 235 17.71 1.68 -7.75
C PRO A 235 16.36 0.99 -7.53
N VAL A 236 15.53 0.93 -8.57
CA VAL A 236 14.16 0.44 -8.54
C VAL A 236 13.96 -0.67 -9.55
N ALA A 237 13.21 -1.69 -9.15
CA ALA A 237 12.69 -2.70 -10.05
C ALA A 237 11.18 -2.50 -10.23
N TYR A 238 10.74 -2.52 -11.47
CA TYR A 238 9.34 -2.44 -11.88
C TYR A 238 8.82 -3.84 -12.20
N PHE A 239 7.64 -4.12 -11.69
CA PHE A 239 7.01 -5.42 -11.74
C PHE A 239 5.67 -5.35 -12.44
N ARG A 240 5.31 -6.45 -13.08
CA ARG A 240 3.97 -6.66 -13.63
C ARG A 240 3.45 -8.05 -13.27
N LYS A 241 2.13 -8.18 -13.24
CA LYS A 241 1.41 -9.44 -13.11
C LYS A 241 0.15 -9.37 -13.94
N MET A 242 -0.01 -10.31 -14.86
CA MET A 242 -1.27 -10.47 -15.60
C MET A 242 -2.33 -11.00 -14.66
N LEU A 243 -3.54 -10.45 -14.72
CA LEU A 243 -4.66 -10.81 -13.84
C LEU A 243 -5.54 -11.94 -14.44
N ARG A 244 -5.35 -12.23 -15.74
CA ARG A 244 -6.08 -13.28 -16.49
C ARG A 244 -5.14 -14.28 -17.11
#